data_d91b7d12a2dcbee56c4a9814be25a95d
#
_entry.id   d91b7d12a2dcbee56c4a9814be25a95d
#
_cell.length_a   1.000
_cell.length_b   1.000
_cell.length_c   1.000
_cell.angle_alpha   90.00
_cell.angle_beta   90.00
_cell.angle_gamma   90.00
#
_symmetry.space_group_name_H-M   'P 1'
#
loop_
_entity.id
_entity.type
_entity.pdbx_description
1 polymer ?
#
loop_
_entity_poly.entity_id
_entity_poly.type
_entity_poly.pdbx_seq_one_letter_code
_entity_poly.pdbx_strand_id
1 'polypeptide(L)'
;MNARTTYISIDQEQAQYDVAKKTVLDDNCKRVLYIAGRRDGYVTEQRLKGMKRLVKDLDLTMMVRQGDFSELTARNVALKYAKNKDVVVCASDLMAIGAMNALIDMDIFRPVCGFDGITLMGYVGKQMNTIRQDFYSISSRAVEEVHQLMNGGEGHQVIMPHSIVKMYYKDIIC
;
A
#
# COMPACT_ATOMS: atom_id res chain seq x y z
N MET A 1 -22.97 -12.80 -1.47
CA MET A 1 -22.18 -13.37 -0.36
C MET A 1 -22.89 -14.63 0.14
N ASN A 2 -22.17 -15.68 0.51
CA ASN A 2 -22.83 -16.86 1.11
C ASN A 2 -23.28 -16.46 2.52
N ALA A 3 -24.50 -16.86 2.94
CA ALA A 3 -25.10 -16.51 4.24
C ALA A 3 -24.25 -16.90 5.48
N ARG A 4 -23.20 -17.70 5.29
CA ARG A 4 -22.30 -18.16 6.35
C ARG A 4 -20.87 -17.63 6.23
N THR A 5 -20.66 -16.52 5.54
CA THR A 5 -19.31 -15.95 5.35
C THR A 5 -19.30 -14.48 5.72
N THR A 6 -18.47 -14.08 6.68
CA THR A 6 -18.15 -12.69 6.97
C THR A 6 -16.81 -12.33 6.32
N TYR A 7 -16.76 -11.19 5.67
CA TYR A 7 -15.55 -10.61 5.09
C TYR A 7 -15.11 -9.40 5.91
N ILE A 8 -13.89 -9.44 6.42
CA ILE A 8 -13.33 -8.38 7.25
C ILE A 8 -12.12 -7.80 6.54
N SER A 9 -12.11 -6.50 6.29
CA SER A 9 -11.00 -5.79 5.64
C SER A 9 -11.08 -4.30 5.96
N ILE A 10 -10.01 -3.57 5.68
CA ILE A 10 -10.09 -2.12 5.51
C ILE A 10 -10.67 -1.80 4.11
N ASP A 11 -11.07 -0.54 3.90
CA ASP A 11 -11.37 -0.05 2.56
C ASP A 11 -10.08 0.11 1.76
N GLN A 12 -9.78 -0.88 0.91
CA GLN A 12 -8.53 -0.96 0.14
C GLN A 12 -8.40 0.17 -0.89
N GLU A 13 -9.54 0.58 -1.48
CA GLU A 13 -9.58 1.67 -2.46
C GLU A 13 -9.30 3.01 -1.77
N GLN A 14 -10.06 3.31 -0.71
CA GLN A 14 -9.91 4.58 0.01
C GLN A 14 -8.52 4.68 0.66
N ALA A 15 -8.03 3.61 1.27
CA ALA A 15 -6.72 3.61 1.92
C ALA A 15 -5.57 3.88 0.94
N GLN A 16 -5.60 3.26 -0.26
CA GLN A 16 -4.59 3.52 -1.29
C GLN A 16 -4.67 4.95 -1.82
N TYR A 17 -5.88 5.47 -2.01
CA TYR A 17 -6.09 6.87 -2.38
C TYR A 17 -5.49 7.81 -1.34
N ASP A 18 -5.77 7.59 -0.04
CA ASP A 18 -5.36 8.48 1.04
C ASP A 18 -3.84 8.56 1.21
N VAL A 19 -3.15 7.42 1.23
CA VAL A 19 -1.68 7.40 1.38
C VAL A 19 -0.98 8.00 0.18
N ALA A 20 -1.46 7.71 -1.03
CA ALA A 20 -0.89 8.27 -2.24
C ALA A 20 -1.15 9.78 -2.35
N LYS A 21 -2.38 10.24 -2.01
CA LYS A 21 -2.73 11.66 -1.97
C LYS A 21 -1.83 12.44 -1.02
N LYS A 22 -1.66 11.93 0.20
CA LYS A 22 -0.77 12.56 1.17
C LYS A 22 0.64 12.69 0.61
N THR A 23 1.22 11.61 0.07
CA THR A 23 2.59 11.60 -0.45
C THR A 23 2.77 12.54 -1.65
N VAL A 24 1.80 12.55 -2.57
CA VAL A 24 1.81 13.42 -3.77
C VAL A 24 1.73 14.90 -3.38
N LEU A 25 0.90 15.24 -2.39
CA LEU A 25 0.72 16.63 -1.95
C LEU A 25 1.89 17.12 -1.10
N ASP A 26 2.44 16.30 -0.23
CA ASP A 26 3.58 16.65 0.64
C ASP A 26 4.81 17.06 -0.20
N ASP A 27 5.01 16.44 -1.37
CA ASP A 27 6.18 16.65 -2.24
C ASP A 27 5.83 17.29 -3.60
N ASN A 28 4.61 17.78 -3.78
CA ASN A 28 4.11 18.42 -5.01
C ASN A 28 4.40 17.63 -6.29
N CYS A 29 4.14 16.33 -6.25
CA CYS A 29 4.42 15.39 -7.35
C CYS A 29 3.35 15.43 -8.44
N LYS A 30 3.74 15.21 -9.71
CA LYS A 30 2.83 15.15 -10.86
C LYS A 30 2.93 13.85 -11.67
N ARG A 31 4.10 13.23 -11.70
CA ARG A 31 4.39 12.05 -12.49
C ARG A 31 4.57 10.84 -11.59
N VAL A 32 3.58 9.96 -11.56
CA VAL A 32 3.51 8.81 -10.66
C VAL A 32 4.00 7.54 -11.37
N LEU A 33 4.86 6.75 -10.72
CA LEU A 33 5.03 5.34 -11.00
C LEU A 33 4.22 4.56 -9.97
N TYR A 34 3.18 3.85 -10.40
CA TYR A 34 2.44 2.94 -9.53
C TYR A 34 2.88 1.50 -9.77
N ILE A 35 3.39 0.86 -8.71
CA ILE A 35 3.79 -0.56 -8.72
C ILE A 35 2.67 -1.36 -8.06
N ALA A 36 1.89 -2.04 -8.91
CA ALA A 36 0.69 -2.78 -8.52
C ALA A 36 1.03 -4.19 -7.98
N GLY A 37 0.11 -4.79 -7.23
CA GLY A 37 0.18 -6.18 -6.80
C GLY A 37 -0.01 -7.17 -7.94
N ARG A 38 -0.40 -8.40 -7.64
CA ARG A 38 -0.65 -9.45 -8.65
C ARG A 38 -1.83 -9.10 -9.55
N ARG A 39 -1.74 -9.49 -10.82
CA ARG A 39 -2.92 -9.46 -11.71
C ARG A 39 -4.02 -10.32 -11.10
N ASP A 40 -5.25 -10.01 -11.45
CA ASP A 40 -6.45 -10.78 -11.04
C ASP A 40 -6.69 -10.89 -9.52
N GLY A 41 -5.95 -10.12 -8.72
CA GLY A 41 -6.17 -10.04 -7.27
C GLY A 41 -7.18 -8.96 -6.90
N TYR A 42 -8.22 -9.31 -6.13
CA TYR A 42 -9.22 -8.35 -5.64
C TYR A 42 -8.59 -7.11 -4.99
N VAL A 43 -7.64 -7.32 -4.08
CA VAL A 43 -6.92 -6.23 -3.38
C VAL A 43 -6.18 -5.33 -4.37
N THR A 44 -5.50 -5.92 -5.36
CA THR A 44 -4.80 -5.17 -6.41
C THR A 44 -5.76 -4.31 -7.21
N GLU A 45 -6.92 -4.84 -7.56
CA GLU A 45 -7.94 -4.11 -8.29
C GLU A 45 -8.49 -2.93 -7.47
N GLN A 46 -8.82 -3.13 -6.20
CA GLN A 46 -9.35 -2.07 -5.34
C GLN A 46 -8.30 -0.96 -5.13
N ARG A 47 -7.04 -1.32 -4.82
CA ARG A 47 -5.95 -0.35 -4.68
C ARG A 47 -5.69 0.41 -5.99
N LEU A 48 -5.77 -0.25 -7.13
CA LEU A 48 -5.66 0.41 -8.45
C LEU A 48 -6.83 1.38 -8.72
N LYS A 49 -8.05 1.07 -8.28
CA LYS A 49 -9.20 1.99 -8.36
C LYS A 49 -8.92 3.26 -7.57
N GLY A 50 -8.40 3.16 -6.35
CA GLY A 50 -7.99 4.31 -5.53
C GLY A 50 -6.96 5.19 -6.26
N MET A 51 -5.96 4.58 -6.87
CA MET A 51 -4.96 5.30 -7.66
C MET A 51 -5.54 5.99 -8.89
N LYS A 52 -6.42 5.32 -9.64
CA LYS A 52 -7.09 5.94 -10.80
C LYS A 52 -7.94 7.14 -10.41
N ARG A 53 -8.65 7.05 -9.28
CA ARG A 53 -9.43 8.17 -8.73
C ARG A 53 -8.51 9.34 -8.39
N LEU A 54 -7.41 9.10 -7.67
CA LEU A 54 -6.44 10.13 -7.32
C LEU A 54 -5.87 10.84 -8.55
N VAL A 55 -5.51 10.08 -9.58
CA VAL A 55 -4.98 10.62 -10.84
C VAL A 55 -5.95 11.60 -11.48
N LYS A 56 -7.24 11.26 -11.48
CA LYS A 56 -8.31 12.12 -12.01
C LYS A 56 -8.51 13.36 -11.13
N ASP A 57 -8.53 13.20 -9.81
CA ASP A 57 -8.88 14.29 -8.89
C ASP A 57 -7.78 15.37 -8.81
N LEU A 58 -6.51 14.98 -9.02
CA LEU A 58 -5.35 15.89 -8.91
C LEU A 58 -4.66 16.18 -10.25
N ASP A 59 -5.24 15.76 -11.36
CA ASP A 59 -4.67 15.89 -12.71
C ASP A 59 -3.21 15.44 -12.77
N LEU A 60 -2.99 14.16 -12.42
CA LEU A 60 -1.68 13.53 -12.42
C LEU A 60 -1.47 12.67 -13.66
N THR A 61 -0.21 12.39 -13.97
CA THR A 61 0.14 11.33 -14.92
C THR A 61 0.60 10.09 -14.19
N MET A 62 0.11 8.92 -14.56
CA MET A 62 0.46 7.66 -13.91
C MET A 62 0.90 6.59 -14.90
N MET A 63 2.03 5.97 -14.59
CA MET A 63 2.47 4.74 -15.24
C MET A 63 2.24 3.57 -14.28
N VAL A 64 1.50 2.56 -14.70
CA VAL A 64 1.26 1.35 -13.90
C VAL A 64 2.19 0.23 -14.35
N ARG A 65 2.82 -0.44 -13.42
CA ARG A 65 3.65 -1.64 -13.63
C ARG A 65 3.34 -2.70 -12.60
N GLN A 66 3.48 -3.96 -12.98
CA GLN A 66 3.25 -5.09 -12.09
C GLN A 66 4.47 -5.32 -11.19
N GLY A 67 4.25 -5.48 -9.90
CA GLY A 67 5.27 -5.79 -8.89
C GLY A 67 5.03 -7.10 -8.16
N ASP A 68 3.82 -7.69 -8.33
CA ASP A 68 3.44 -9.03 -7.85
C ASP A 68 3.60 -9.26 -6.34
N PHE A 69 3.58 -8.17 -5.54
CA PHE A 69 3.90 -8.16 -4.11
C PHE A 69 5.32 -8.66 -3.80
N SER A 70 6.23 -8.58 -4.76
CA SER A 70 7.62 -9.02 -4.66
C SER A 70 8.56 -7.81 -4.58
N GLU A 71 9.45 -7.81 -3.57
CA GLU A 71 10.50 -6.80 -3.43
C GLU A 71 11.41 -6.75 -4.66
N LEU A 72 11.89 -7.92 -5.10
CA LEU A 72 12.80 -8.03 -6.25
C LEU A 72 12.15 -7.54 -7.55
N THR A 73 10.89 -7.91 -7.79
CA THR A 73 10.16 -7.45 -8.97
C THR A 73 9.97 -5.94 -8.94
N ALA A 74 9.58 -5.39 -7.80
CA ALA A 74 9.41 -3.95 -7.63
C ALA A 74 10.73 -3.18 -7.79
N ARG A 75 11.85 -3.71 -7.27
CA ARG A 75 13.19 -3.15 -7.49
C ARG A 75 13.53 -3.08 -8.98
N ASN A 76 13.33 -4.16 -9.73
CA ASN A 76 13.60 -4.20 -11.16
C ASN A 76 12.70 -3.22 -11.95
N VAL A 77 11.44 -3.09 -11.56
CA VAL A 77 10.51 -2.11 -12.12
C VAL A 77 10.99 -0.68 -11.86
N ALA A 78 11.39 -0.38 -10.64
CA ALA A 78 11.86 0.96 -10.27
C ALA A 78 13.16 1.32 -11.01
N LEU A 79 14.15 0.44 -11.08
CA LEU A 79 15.39 0.62 -11.86
C LEU A 79 15.09 1.03 -13.32
N LYS A 80 14.06 0.42 -13.92
CA LYS A 80 13.73 0.63 -15.32
C LYS A 80 12.89 1.89 -15.57
N TYR A 81 11.98 2.26 -14.66
CA TYR A 81 10.93 3.22 -14.95
C TYR A 81 10.87 4.43 -14.01
N ALA A 82 11.60 4.45 -12.86
CA ALA A 82 11.47 5.53 -11.88
C ALA A 82 12.21 6.80 -12.25
N LYS A 83 13.22 6.75 -13.13
CA LYS A 83 14.12 7.88 -13.43
C LYS A 83 13.38 9.18 -13.77
N ASN A 84 12.30 9.11 -14.56
CA ASN A 84 11.52 10.27 -15.01
C ASN A 84 10.19 10.40 -14.26
N LYS A 85 10.12 9.94 -13.01
CA LYS A 85 8.94 10.04 -12.16
C LYS A 85 9.25 10.93 -10.95
N ASP A 86 8.20 11.53 -10.40
CA ASP A 86 8.34 12.41 -9.23
C ASP A 86 8.15 11.59 -7.94
N VAL A 87 7.36 10.52 -8.01
CA VAL A 87 7.01 9.66 -6.88
C VAL A 87 6.84 8.21 -7.32
N VAL A 88 7.18 7.27 -6.43
CA VAL A 88 6.86 5.85 -6.59
C VAL A 88 5.82 5.45 -5.54
N VAL A 89 4.66 5.01 -6.00
CA VAL A 89 3.58 4.50 -5.14
C VAL A 89 3.51 2.99 -5.30
N CYS A 90 3.60 2.26 -4.19
CA CYS A 90 3.58 0.81 -4.19
C CYS A 90 2.32 0.27 -3.52
N ALA A 91 1.80 -0.82 -4.06
CA ALA A 91 0.64 -1.50 -3.46
C ALA A 91 1.00 -2.37 -2.25
N SER A 92 2.24 -2.37 -1.77
CA SER A 92 2.65 -2.96 -0.48
C SER A 92 3.98 -2.36 -0.01
N ASP A 93 4.26 -2.50 1.29
CA ASP A 93 5.52 -2.05 1.89
C ASP A 93 6.72 -2.85 1.36
N LEU A 94 6.55 -4.14 1.15
CA LEU A 94 7.62 -4.98 0.61
C LEU A 94 8.08 -4.49 -0.77
N MET A 95 7.12 -4.11 -1.62
CA MET A 95 7.43 -3.51 -2.92
C MET A 95 8.04 -2.11 -2.78
N ALA A 96 7.61 -1.33 -1.78
CA ALA A 96 8.18 -0.02 -1.51
C ALA A 96 9.65 -0.10 -1.09
N ILE A 97 10.02 -1.11 -0.29
CA ILE A 97 11.42 -1.40 0.07
C ILE A 97 12.25 -1.67 -1.19
N GLY A 98 11.76 -2.54 -2.07
CA GLY A 98 12.45 -2.84 -3.34
C GLY A 98 12.62 -1.60 -4.22
N ALA A 99 11.58 -0.77 -4.33
CA ALA A 99 11.65 0.47 -5.07
C ALA A 99 12.64 1.48 -4.47
N MET A 100 12.67 1.61 -3.12
CA MET A 100 13.65 2.48 -2.44
C MET A 100 15.08 2.02 -2.65
N ASN A 101 15.35 0.71 -2.55
CA ASN A 101 16.68 0.15 -2.84
C ASN A 101 17.13 0.48 -4.26
N ALA A 102 16.22 0.38 -5.25
CA ALA A 102 16.52 0.77 -6.62
C ALA A 102 16.84 2.26 -6.76
N LEU A 103 16.11 3.13 -6.07
CA LEU A 103 16.35 4.58 -6.10
C LEU A 103 17.69 4.95 -5.44
N ILE A 104 18.07 4.26 -4.35
CA ILE A 104 19.36 4.41 -3.69
C ILE A 104 20.49 4.01 -4.64
N ASP A 105 20.39 2.85 -5.28
CA ASP A 105 21.39 2.36 -6.23
C ASP A 105 21.59 3.30 -7.44
N MET A 106 20.54 4.03 -7.82
CA MET A 106 20.59 5.02 -8.91
C MET A 106 21.00 6.43 -8.46
N ASP A 107 21.23 6.64 -7.17
CA ASP A 107 21.45 7.96 -6.55
C ASP A 107 20.29 8.95 -6.86
N ILE A 108 19.07 8.46 -6.83
CA ILE A 108 17.85 9.23 -7.11
C ILE A 108 17.04 9.41 -5.82
N PHE A 109 16.77 10.68 -5.48
CA PHE A 109 15.94 11.03 -4.33
C PHE A 109 14.50 11.31 -4.78
N ARG A 110 13.60 10.35 -4.53
CA ARG A 110 12.16 10.49 -4.80
C ARG A 110 11.35 9.97 -3.60
N PRO A 111 10.20 10.58 -3.30
CA PRO A 111 9.29 10.02 -2.31
C PRO A 111 8.78 8.65 -2.76
N VAL A 112 8.63 7.77 -1.78
CA VAL A 112 8.04 6.44 -1.96
C VAL A 112 6.95 6.28 -0.91
N CYS A 113 5.83 5.69 -1.27
CA CYS A 113 4.87 5.22 -0.28
C CYS A 113 4.49 3.76 -0.52
N GLY A 114 4.19 3.09 0.58
CA GLY A 114 3.80 1.69 0.62
C GLY A 114 2.39 1.48 1.15
N PHE A 115 2.11 0.26 1.55
CA PHE A 115 0.85 -0.18 2.11
C PHE A 115 1.12 -1.41 2.98
N ASP A 116 0.50 -1.54 4.14
CA ASP A 116 0.42 -2.62 5.13
C ASP A 116 0.91 -2.20 6.52
N GLY A 117 1.87 -1.27 6.64
CA GLY A 117 2.42 -0.81 7.92
C GLY A 117 3.26 -1.88 8.63
N ILE A 118 4.05 -2.64 7.86
CA ILE A 118 4.84 -3.75 8.41
C ILE A 118 6.00 -3.25 9.26
N THR A 119 6.19 -3.87 10.43
CA THR A 119 7.24 -3.49 11.41
C THR A 119 8.66 -3.97 11.05
N LEU A 120 8.81 -4.83 10.05
CA LEU A 120 10.10 -5.36 9.59
C LEU A 120 10.99 -4.33 8.86
N MET A 121 10.62 -3.06 8.94
CA MET A 121 11.25 -1.99 8.16
C MET A 121 12.50 -1.38 8.80
N GLY A 122 13.19 -2.07 9.68
CA GLY A 122 14.53 -1.68 10.15
C GLY A 122 15.60 -1.56 9.05
N TYR A 123 15.23 -1.87 7.81
CA TYR A 123 16.12 -1.82 6.64
C TYR A 123 15.79 -0.71 5.64
N VAL A 124 14.86 0.18 5.97
CA VAL A 124 14.45 1.23 5.04
C VAL A 124 15.31 2.46 5.25
N GLY A 125 16.15 2.76 4.29
CA GLY A 125 17.10 3.88 4.33
C GLY A 125 16.47 5.27 4.26
N LYS A 126 15.14 5.39 4.20
CA LYS A 126 14.41 6.66 4.12
C LYS A 126 13.02 6.56 4.74
N GLN A 127 12.51 7.72 5.13
CA GLN A 127 11.15 7.89 5.59
C GLN A 127 10.15 7.65 4.46
N MET A 128 9.07 6.89 4.74
CA MET A 128 7.96 6.73 3.81
C MET A 128 6.60 6.77 4.51
N ASN A 129 5.57 7.20 3.79
CA ASN A 129 4.19 7.04 4.22
C ASN A 129 3.71 5.62 3.89
N THR A 130 2.96 5.01 4.81
CA THR A 130 2.29 3.73 4.56
C THR A 130 0.93 3.67 5.25
N ILE A 131 0.05 2.80 4.80
CA ILE A 131 -1.19 2.45 5.51
C ILE A 131 -0.88 1.43 6.58
N ARG A 132 -1.22 1.76 7.82
CA ARG A 132 -1.25 0.79 8.91
C ARG A 132 -2.61 0.09 8.92
N GLN A 133 -2.56 -1.22 8.81
CA GLN A 133 -3.67 -2.11 9.11
C GLN A 133 -3.54 -2.56 10.58
N ASP A 134 -4.58 -2.34 11.38
CA ASP A 134 -4.61 -2.82 12.76
C ASP A 134 -4.96 -4.32 12.78
N PHE A 135 -3.94 -5.15 12.57
CA PHE A 135 -4.11 -6.60 12.54
C PHE A 135 -4.65 -7.17 13.86
N TYR A 136 -4.36 -6.53 14.99
CA TYR A 136 -4.91 -6.95 16.28
C TYR A 136 -6.44 -6.78 16.30
N SER A 137 -6.91 -5.59 16.00
CA SER A 137 -8.36 -5.31 15.94
C SER A 137 -9.07 -6.13 14.87
N ILE A 138 -8.44 -6.33 13.70
CA ILE A 138 -8.98 -7.20 12.63
C ILE A 138 -9.11 -8.64 13.13
N SER A 139 -8.09 -9.17 13.81
CA SER A 139 -8.11 -10.54 14.33
C SER A 139 -9.13 -10.71 15.45
N SER A 140 -9.21 -9.76 16.38
CA SER A 140 -10.22 -9.78 17.45
C SER A 140 -11.63 -9.77 16.88
N ARG A 141 -11.88 -8.91 15.89
CA ARG A 141 -13.16 -8.84 15.19
C ARG A 141 -13.48 -10.14 14.46
N ALA A 142 -12.48 -10.79 13.84
CA ALA A 142 -12.67 -12.06 13.17
C ALA A 142 -13.15 -13.18 14.13
N VAL A 143 -12.61 -13.23 15.34
CA VAL A 143 -13.04 -14.18 16.37
C VAL A 143 -14.48 -13.92 16.79
N GLU A 144 -14.86 -12.65 17.01
CA GLU A 144 -16.24 -12.27 17.34
C GLU A 144 -17.23 -12.70 16.24
N GLU A 145 -16.87 -12.46 14.98
CA GLU A 145 -17.72 -12.84 13.84
C GLU A 145 -17.87 -14.36 13.70
N VAL A 146 -16.80 -15.12 13.92
CA VAL A 146 -16.89 -16.60 13.95
C VAL A 146 -17.87 -17.05 15.04
N HIS A 147 -17.78 -16.48 16.24
CA HIS A 147 -18.67 -16.81 17.34
C HIS A 147 -20.14 -16.48 17.00
N GLN A 148 -20.41 -15.33 16.36
CA GLN A 148 -21.75 -14.97 15.89
C GLN A 148 -22.28 -15.97 14.86
N LEU A 149 -21.46 -16.34 13.86
CA LEU A 149 -21.84 -17.32 12.84
C LEU A 149 -22.14 -18.70 13.43
N MET A 150 -21.39 -19.14 14.45
CA MET A 150 -21.63 -20.40 15.15
C MET A 150 -22.97 -20.41 15.91
N ASN A 151 -23.42 -19.24 16.38
CA ASN A 151 -24.70 -19.08 17.10
C ASN A 151 -25.86 -18.72 16.16
N GLY A 152 -25.75 -18.99 14.87
CA GLY A 152 -26.81 -18.80 13.89
C GLY A 152 -26.91 -17.40 13.29
N GLY A 153 -25.93 -16.54 13.50
CA GLY A 153 -25.83 -15.24 12.83
C GLY A 153 -25.56 -15.36 11.33
N GLU A 154 -25.87 -14.31 10.59
CA GLU A 154 -25.62 -14.25 9.15
C GLU A 154 -24.28 -13.57 8.84
N GLY A 155 -23.62 -14.02 7.76
CA GLY A 155 -22.39 -13.44 7.27
C GLY A 155 -22.62 -12.06 6.63
N HIS A 156 -21.69 -11.15 6.88
CA HIS A 156 -21.74 -9.78 6.34
C HIS A 156 -20.34 -9.21 6.11
N GLN A 157 -20.27 -8.00 5.57
CA GLN A 157 -19.00 -7.30 5.37
C GLN A 157 -18.72 -6.36 6.54
N VAL A 158 -17.53 -6.45 7.10
CA VAL A 158 -17.01 -5.55 8.14
C VAL A 158 -15.85 -4.74 7.56
N ILE A 159 -15.99 -3.43 7.51
CA ILE A 159 -14.91 -2.53 7.09
C ILE A 159 -14.28 -1.92 8.34
N MET A 160 -13.00 -2.23 8.55
CA MET A 160 -12.20 -1.72 9.65
C MET A 160 -11.55 -0.38 9.28
N PRO A 161 -11.29 0.50 10.24
CA PRO A 161 -10.56 1.74 9.99
C PRO A 161 -9.11 1.46 9.58
N HIS A 162 -8.52 2.41 8.85
CA HIS A 162 -7.09 2.44 8.55
C HIS A 162 -6.47 3.76 9.02
N SER A 163 -5.17 3.80 9.12
CA SER A 163 -4.42 5.03 9.41
C SER A 163 -3.20 5.16 8.52
N ILE A 164 -2.85 6.40 8.17
CA ILE A 164 -1.58 6.69 7.52
C ILE A 164 -0.53 6.86 8.62
N VAL A 165 0.55 6.12 8.51
CA VAL A 165 1.70 6.27 9.41
C VAL A 165 2.94 6.63 8.61
N LYS A 166 3.84 7.37 9.25
CA LYS A 166 5.13 7.72 8.71
C LYS A 166 6.15 6.78 9.32
N MET A 167 6.80 5.98 8.49
CA MET A 167 7.82 5.06 8.93
C MET A 167 9.18 5.71 8.76
N TYR A 168 9.98 5.65 9.81
CA TYR A 168 11.32 6.21 9.87
C TYR A 168 12.34 5.08 9.91
N TYR A 169 13.44 5.27 9.22
CA TYR A 169 14.66 4.52 9.51
C TYR A 169 15.08 4.82 10.95
N LYS A 170 15.08 3.82 11.81
CA LYS A 170 15.83 3.90 13.06
C LYS A 170 17.26 3.54 12.68
N ASP A 171 18.15 4.51 12.76
CA ASP A 171 19.57 4.22 12.76
C ASP A 171 19.82 3.17 13.85
N ILE A 172 20.14 1.96 13.44
CA ILE A 172 20.75 0.99 14.31
C ILE A 172 22.19 1.48 14.46
N ILE A 173 22.37 2.43 15.35
CA ILE A 173 23.69 2.73 15.86
C ILE A 173 24.00 1.60 16.82
N CYS A 174 24.81 0.65 16.36
CA CYS A 174 25.47 -0.30 17.23
C CYS A 174 26.55 0.41 18.03
#